data_f2dfc35e3d5345a91fd3ce30f449e9c4
#
_entry.id   f2dfc35e3d5345a91fd3ce30f449e9c4
#
_cell.length_a   1.000
_cell.length_b   1.000
_cell.length_c   1.000
_cell.angle_alpha   90.00
_cell.angle_beta   90.00
_cell.angle_gamma   90.00
#
_symmetry.space_group_name_H-M   'P 1'
#
loop_
_entity.id
_entity.type
_entity.pdbx_description
1 polymer ?
#
loop_
_entity_poly.entity_id
_entity_poly.type
_entity_poly.pdbx_seq_one_letter_code
_entity_poly.pdbx_strand_id
1 'polypeptide(L)' 'MEQFTISDRDDDGFPPEKRLEAPNYRLIKAGIATIPDMEILQKCVAYENAHRNRTQILRRLRWKAEELREEERR' A
#
# COMPACT_ATOMS: atom_id res chain seq x y z
N MET A 1 21.88 15.25 -4.70
CA MET A 1 21.46 15.14 -4.85
C MET A 1 20.63 14.69 -5.15
N GLU A 2 20.58 14.59 -5.22
CA GLU A 2 19.96 14.32 -5.56
C GLU A 2 19.11 13.67 -5.48
N GLN A 3 19.00 13.26 -5.29
CA GLN A 3 18.37 12.68 -5.30
C GLN A 3 17.33 12.56 -5.02
N PHE A 4 17.14 12.58 -4.82
CA PHE A 4 16.20 12.68 -4.65
C PHE A 4 15.20 12.74 -5.04
N THR A 5 15.04 12.67 -5.16
CA THR A 5 14.19 13.03 -5.55
C THR A 5 13.42 12.54 -6.33
N ILE A 6 13.41 12.07 -6.70
CA ILE A 6 12.93 11.54 -7.55
C ILE A 6 11.98 10.65 -7.40
N SER A 7 12.11 9.81 -7.10
CA SER A 7 11.33 8.80 -6.95
C SER A 7 10.22 8.97 -6.16
N ASP A 8 10.22 9.77 -5.50
CA ASP A 8 9.29 9.89 -4.64
C ASP A 8 7.99 10.12 -5.13
N ARG A 9 7.76 10.47 -6.24
CA ARG A 9 6.54 10.66 -6.74
C ARG A 9 5.67 9.52 -6.67
N ASP A 10 6.10 8.36 -7.02
CA ASP A 10 5.40 7.21 -7.07
C ASP A 10 4.92 6.78 -5.79
N ASP A 11 5.66 6.85 -4.77
CA ASP A 11 5.27 6.26 -3.54
C ASP A 11 4.94 7.29 -2.53
N ASP A 12 4.92 8.55 -2.85
CA ASP A 12 4.59 9.54 -1.92
C ASP A 12 5.49 9.51 -0.75
N GLY A 13 6.64 8.95 -0.83
CA GLY A 13 7.54 8.83 0.28
C GLY A 13 7.10 7.79 1.27
N PHE A 14 6.19 6.93 0.89
CA PHE A 14 5.65 5.92 1.79
C PHE A 14 5.58 4.60 1.04
N PRO A 15 6.70 3.94 0.84
CA PRO A 15 6.75 2.70 0.04
C PRO A 15 6.03 1.53 0.73
N PRO A 16 5.73 0.48 -0.01
CA PRO A 16 5.01 -0.67 0.55
C PRO A 16 5.65 -1.23 1.79
N GLU A 17 6.96 -1.29 1.81
CA GLU A 17 7.66 -1.82 2.94
C GLU A 17 7.33 -1.01 4.18
N LYS A 18 7.26 0.31 4.11
CA LYS A 18 6.94 1.10 5.27
C LYS A 18 5.48 0.97 5.66
N ARG A 19 4.60 0.85 4.70
CA ARG A 19 3.19 0.69 5.01
C ARG A 19 2.92 -0.63 5.70
N LEU A 20 3.57 -1.70 5.26
CA LEU A 20 3.23 -3.04 5.71
C LEU A 20 4.12 -3.60 6.81
N GLU A 21 5.26 -2.96 7.05
CA GLU A 21 6.16 -3.44 8.10
C GLU A 21 6.13 -2.55 9.34
N ALA A 22 5.08 -1.80 9.50
CA ALA A 22 4.95 -0.95 10.67
C ALA A 22 4.91 -1.78 11.95
N PRO A 23 5.30 -1.23 13.07
CA PRO A 23 5.44 -2.00 14.29
C PRO A 23 4.14 -2.52 14.89
N ASN A 24 2.99 -1.99 14.52
CA ASN A 24 1.75 -2.57 15.03
C ASN A 24 0.67 -2.54 13.96
N TYR A 25 -0.34 -3.36 14.19
CA TYR A 25 -1.39 -3.58 13.22
C TYR A 25 -2.18 -2.31 12.92
N ARG A 26 -2.37 -1.47 13.92
CA ARG A 26 -3.10 -0.24 13.73
C ARG A 26 -2.42 0.66 12.70
N LEU A 27 -1.10 0.74 12.75
CA LEU A 27 -0.35 1.53 11.80
C LEU A 27 -0.40 0.91 10.40
N ILE A 28 -0.40 -0.42 10.34
CA ILE A 28 -0.51 -1.09 9.06
C ILE A 28 -1.87 -0.79 8.44
N LYS A 29 -2.93 -0.84 9.22
CA LYS A 29 -4.26 -0.54 8.73
C LYS A 29 -4.33 0.89 8.21
N ALA A 30 -3.74 1.82 8.95
CA ALA A 30 -3.74 3.21 8.54
C ALA A 30 -2.98 3.38 7.23
N GLY A 31 -1.87 2.67 7.08
CA GLY A 31 -1.09 2.74 5.85
C GLY A 31 -1.89 2.24 4.66
N ILE A 32 -2.66 1.17 4.85
CA ILE A 32 -3.48 0.64 3.78
C ILE A 32 -4.62 1.60 3.45
N ALA A 33 -5.22 2.18 4.47
CA ALA A 33 -6.35 3.08 4.26
C ALA A 33 -5.96 4.32 3.46
N THR A 34 -4.71 4.71 3.51
CA THR A 34 -4.26 5.90 2.82
C THR A 34 -3.62 5.64 1.47
N ILE A 35 -3.74 4.42 0.95
CA ILE A 35 -3.21 4.12 -0.38
C ILE A 35 -4.01 4.94 -1.40
N PRO A 36 -3.34 5.75 -2.21
CA PRO A 36 -4.05 6.69 -3.08
C PRO A 36 -4.61 6.10 -4.37
N ASP A 37 -4.01 5.05 -4.88
CA ASP A 37 -4.47 4.52 -6.15
C ASP A 37 -4.13 3.05 -6.31
N MET A 38 -4.66 2.47 -7.38
CA MET A 38 -4.52 1.04 -7.61
C MET A 38 -3.09 0.61 -7.87
N GLU A 39 -2.31 1.46 -8.48
CA GLU A 39 -0.94 1.10 -8.78
C GLU A 39 -0.14 0.89 -7.50
N ILE A 40 -0.27 1.78 -6.55
CA ILE A 40 0.41 1.64 -5.28
C ILE A 40 -0.14 0.46 -4.52
N LEU A 41 -1.45 0.23 -4.61
CA LEU A 41 -2.05 -0.92 -3.97
C LEU A 41 -1.47 -2.22 -4.50
N GLN A 42 -1.29 -2.32 -5.82
CA GLN A 42 -0.75 -3.54 -6.40
C GLN A 42 0.68 -3.78 -5.95
N LYS A 43 1.45 -2.72 -5.76
CA LYS A 43 2.79 -2.86 -5.24
C LYS A 43 2.76 -3.40 -3.82
N CYS A 44 1.78 -2.97 -3.03
CA CYS A 44 1.64 -3.46 -1.67
C CYS A 44 1.24 -4.93 -1.65
N VAL A 45 0.35 -5.34 -2.55
CA VAL A 45 -0.06 -6.74 -2.61
C VAL A 45 1.14 -7.61 -2.99
N ALA A 46 1.92 -7.17 -3.96
CA ALA A 46 3.08 -7.92 -4.39
C ALA A 46 4.09 -8.04 -3.25
N TYR A 47 4.27 -6.95 -2.51
CA TYR A 47 5.21 -6.96 -1.39
C TYR A 47 4.75 -7.94 -0.32
N GLU A 48 3.48 -7.91 0.03
CA GLU A 48 2.96 -8.78 1.07
C GLU A 48 3.07 -10.24 0.66
N ASN A 49 2.75 -10.55 -0.58
CA ASN A 49 2.86 -11.92 -1.07
C ASN A 49 4.30 -12.42 -1.06
N ALA A 50 5.24 -11.56 -1.34
CA ALA A 50 6.63 -11.96 -1.43
C ALA A 50 7.32 -12.06 -0.08
N HIS A 51 6.79 -11.39 0.93
CA HIS A 51 7.46 -11.32 2.22
C HIS A 51 6.72 -12.04 3.35
N ARG A 52 5.60 -11.51 3.78
CA ARG A 52 4.93 -12.09 4.93
C ARG A 52 3.69 -12.88 4.61
N ASN A 53 3.08 -12.58 3.49
CA ASN A 53 1.92 -13.34 3.03
C ASN A 53 0.85 -13.52 4.11
N ARG A 54 0.54 -12.47 4.86
CA ARG A 54 -0.42 -12.55 5.95
C ARG A 54 -1.84 -12.41 5.40
N THR A 55 -2.67 -13.38 5.70
CA THR A 55 -4.03 -13.41 5.19
C THR A 55 -4.83 -12.19 5.59
N GLN A 56 -4.72 -11.76 6.84
CA GLN A 56 -5.43 -10.61 7.31
C GLN A 56 -5.07 -9.36 6.54
N ILE A 57 -3.79 -9.20 6.23
CA ILE A 57 -3.32 -8.02 5.53
C ILE A 57 -3.76 -8.09 4.07
N LEU A 58 -3.66 -9.27 3.46
CA LEU A 58 -4.08 -9.43 2.08
C LEU A 58 -5.58 -9.16 1.93
N ARG A 59 -6.36 -9.54 2.93
CA ARG A 59 -7.79 -9.29 2.91
C ARG A 59 -8.08 -7.79 2.95
N ARG A 60 -7.35 -7.06 3.76
CA ARG A 60 -7.52 -5.63 3.83
C ARG A 60 -7.11 -4.95 2.53
N LEU A 61 -6.04 -5.44 1.92
CA LEU A 61 -5.62 -4.89 0.65
C LEU A 61 -6.67 -5.15 -0.42
N ARG A 62 -7.33 -6.30 -0.36
CA ARG A 62 -8.38 -6.60 -1.30
C ARG A 62 -9.58 -5.67 -1.11
N TRP A 63 -9.95 -5.38 0.12
CA TRP A 63 -11.03 -4.46 0.39
C TRP A 63 -10.69 -3.07 -0.15
N LYS A 64 -9.45 -2.65 0.03
CA LYS A 64 -9.03 -1.37 -0.49
C LYS A 64 -9.09 -1.35 -2.02
N ALA A 65 -8.77 -2.46 -2.64
CA ALA A 65 -8.85 -2.56 -4.10
C ALA A 65 -10.27 -2.34 -4.57
N GLU A 66 -11.23 -2.92 -3.87
CA GLU A 66 -12.61 -2.76 -4.26
C GLU A 66 -13.08 -1.33 -4.06
N GLU A 67 -12.64 -0.71 -2.99
CA GLU A 67 -12.97 0.65 -2.72
C GLU A 67 -12.43 1.57 -3.82
N LEU A 68 -11.19 1.36 -4.23
CA LEU A 68 -10.58 2.17 -5.28
C LEU A 68 -11.27 1.96 -6.62
N ARG A 69 -11.69 0.74 -6.90
CA ARG A 69 -12.40 0.45 -8.12
C ARG A 69 -13.73 1.14 -8.17
N GLU A 70 -14.41 1.18 -7.04
CA GLU A 70 -15.67 1.85 -6.94
C GLU A 70 -15.51 3.34 -7.21
N GLU A 71 -14.46 3.92 -6.69
CA GLU A 71 -14.22 5.31 -6.92
C GLU A 71 -13.93 5.61 -8.38
N GLU A 72 -13.22 4.73 -9.04
CA GLU A 72 -12.94 4.92 -10.44
C GLU A 72 -14.15 4.79 -11.29
N ARG A 73 -15.10 4.01 -10.87
CA ARG A 73 -16.28 3.79 -11.62
C ARG A 73 -17.23 4.97 -11.58
N ARG A 74 -17.08 5.82 -10.64
CA ARG A 74 -17.89 7.00 -10.57
C ARG A 74 -17.31 8.09 -11.41
#